data_698052d9c638aa623ca37c7baed1a18d
#
_entry.id   698052d9c638aa623ca37c7baed1a18d
#
_cell.length_a   1.000
_cell.length_b   1.000
_cell.length_c   1.000
_cell.angle_alpha   90.00
_cell.angle_beta   90.00
_cell.angle_gamma   90.00
#
_symmetry.space_group_name_H-M   'P 1'
#
loop_
_entity.id
_entity.type
_entity.pdbx_description
1 polymer ?
#
loop_
_entity_poly.entity_id
_entity_poly.type
_entity_poly.pdbx_seq_one_letter_code
_entity_poly.pdbx_strand_id
1 'polypeptide(L)'
;MLPNQRCDVKKMEKQNIFEKYSSWIEFSQMHYNAVTWITLSVIITILVGFSSWILSFVLVREATLIPFAFSAAVLIVMVGLPYLKKEGIVNSIEKNFSDALKQMADTLKAGDTYESALREIANSDYGRLSEEMDLALRRLEEGENLETALGVFADRIDSRLIKRTIVILLDSIKSGASLSDILEEIAEDVRDLYRIKEERKSNTTMQFMFMVASGGIIA
;
A
#
# COMPACT_ATOMS: atom_id res chain seq x y z
N MET A 1 23.31 13.50 -22.07
CA MET A 1 23.88 12.20 -21.65
C MET A 1 23.69 12.06 -20.16
N LEU A 2 22.71 11.29 -19.72
CA LEU A 2 22.39 11.06 -18.29
C LEU A 2 22.74 9.61 -17.93
N PRO A 3 23.87 9.32 -17.29
CA PRO A 3 24.28 7.96 -16.96
C PRO A 3 23.76 7.42 -15.61
N ASN A 4 22.98 8.16 -14.83
CA ASN A 4 22.76 7.81 -13.44
C ASN A 4 21.41 7.13 -13.08
N GLN A 5 20.45 7.07 -14.00
CA GLN A 5 19.15 6.44 -13.71
C GLN A 5 19.18 4.90 -13.75
N ARG A 6 20.18 4.27 -14.35
CA ARG A 6 20.28 2.80 -14.39
C ARG A 6 20.88 2.17 -13.12
N CYS A 7 21.57 2.94 -12.31
CA CYS A 7 22.14 2.42 -11.06
C CYS A 7 21.12 2.30 -9.92
N ASP A 8 20.13 3.19 -9.88
CA ASP A 8 19.14 3.17 -8.79
C ASP A 8 18.09 2.07 -8.94
N VAL A 9 17.70 1.74 -10.18
CA VAL A 9 16.77 0.63 -10.43
C VAL A 9 17.37 -0.72 -10.02
N LYS A 10 18.68 -0.91 -10.16
CA LYS A 10 19.38 -2.15 -9.79
C LYS A 10 19.64 -2.30 -8.28
N LYS A 11 19.58 -1.19 -7.54
CA LYS A 11 19.73 -1.18 -6.07
C LYS A 11 18.44 -1.57 -5.36
N MET A 12 17.28 -1.31 -5.98
CA MET A 12 15.96 -1.74 -5.46
C MET A 12 15.72 -3.25 -5.60
N GLU A 13 16.39 -3.92 -6.53
CA GLU A 13 16.20 -5.36 -6.79
C GLU A 13 16.89 -6.27 -5.76
N LYS A 14 17.75 -5.73 -4.92
CA LYS A 14 18.48 -6.47 -3.87
C LYS A 14 18.04 -6.12 -2.45
N GLN A 15 16.88 -5.55 -2.23
CA GLN A 15 16.34 -5.51 -0.87
C GLN A 15 16.09 -6.94 -0.42
N ASN A 16 16.83 -7.35 0.60
CA ASN A 16 16.62 -8.65 1.25
C ASN A 16 15.14 -8.80 1.61
N ILE A 17 14.59 -9.99 1.39
CA ILE A 17 13.17 -10.31 1.69
C ILE A 17 12.77 -9.83 3.09
N PHE A 18 13.71 -9.86 4.03
CA PHE A 18 13.51 -9.40 5.40
C PHE A 18 13.34 -7.86 5.49
N GLU A 19 14.13 -7.06 4.77
CA GLU A 19 13.99 -5.60 4.72
C GLU A 19 12.65 -5.20 4.08
N LYS A 20 12.26 -5.90 3.03
CA LYS A 20 10.96 -5.71 2.39
C LYS A 20 9.82 -6.07 3.35
N TYR A 21 9.94 -7.15 4.12
CA TYR A 21 8.93 -7.55 5.09
C TYR A 21 8.87 -6.58 6.28
N SER A 22 10.01 -6.10 6.79
CA SER A 22 10.05 -5.10 7.86
C SER A 22 9.43 -3.76 7.43
N SER A 23 9.67 -3.30 6.20
CA SER A 23 9.05 -2.09 5.67
C SER A 23 7.52 -2.24 5.52
N TRP A 24 7.02 -3.43 5.23
CA TRP A 24 5.57 -3.69 5.19
C TRP A 24 4.90 -3.59 6.56
N ILE A 25 5.58 -4.08 7.61
CA ILE A 25 5.07 -4.01 8.98
C ILE A 25 5.11 -2.57 9.49
N GLU A 26 6.18 -1.84 9.24
CA GLU A 26 6.32 -0.44 9.61
C GLU A 26 5.27 0.44 8.92
N PHE A 27 5.05 0.24 7.63
CA PHE A 27 4.02 0.95 6.86
C PHE A 27 2.59 0.60 7.31
N SER A 28 2.35 -0.63 7.81
CA SER A 28 1.03 -1.08 8.26
C SER A 28 0.62 -0.53 9.64
N GLN A 29 1.44 0.34 10.28
CA GLN A 29 1.21 0.87 11.63
C GLN A 29 0.86 -0.20 12.69
N MET A 30 1.35 -1.42 12.51
CA MET A 30 1.20 -2.42 13.55
C MET A 30 2.11 -2.03 14.73
N HIS A 31 1.54 -1.91 15.93
CA HIS A 31 2.22 -1.52 17.20
C HIS A 31 3.39 -2.43 17.58
N TYR A 32 3.69 -3.45 16.76
CA TYR A 32 4.71 -4.46 17.02
C TYR A 32 5.82 -4.37 15.98
N ASN A 33 7.06 -4.42 16.44
CA ASN A 33 8.22 -4.56 15.56
C ASN A 33 8.13 -5.84 14.72
N ALA A 34 8.72 -5.83 13.50
CA ALA A 34 8.72 -7.00 12.60
C ALA A 34 9.20 -8.28 13.31
N VAL A 35 10.22 -8.15 14.15
CA VAL A 35 10.77 -9.27 14.94
C VAL A 35 9.75 -9.81 15.94
N THR A 36 9.05 -8.93 16.67
CA THR A 36 8.02 -9.35 17.64
C THR A 36 6.81 -9.99 16.96
N TRP A 37 6.42 -9.52 15.77
CA TRP A 37 5.35 -10.15 14.99
C TRP A 37 5.73 -11.55 14.51
N ILE A 38 6.96 -11.73 13.98
CA ILE A 38 7.46 -13.02 13.53
C ILE A 38 7.56 -13.98 14.72
N THR A 39 8.13 -13.55 15.85
CA THR A 39 8.25 -14.41 17.04
C THR A 39 6.88 -14.82 17.59
N LEU A 40 5.91 -13.89 17.63
CA LEU A 40 4.54 -14.18 18.04
C LEU A 40 3.87 -15.19 17.10
N SER A 41 4.03 -15.02 15.78
CA SER A 41 3.50 -15.94 14.77
C SER A 41 4.08 -17.36 14.92
N VAL A 42 5.37 -17.47 15.18
CA VAL A 42 6.03 -18.76 15.41
C VAL A 42 5.52 -19.43 16.70
N ILE A 43 5.40 -18.67 17.78
CA ILE A 43 4.88 -19.18 19.07
C ILE A 43 3.44 -19.69 18.91
N ILE A 44 2.57 -18.91 18.27
CA ILE A 44 1.17 -19.32 18.01
C ILE A 44 1.13 -20.58 17.15
N THR A 45 1.95 -20.65 16.10
CA THR A 45 2.01 -21.83 15.22
C THR A 45 2.44 -23.08 15.97
N ILE A 46 3.43 -22.98 16.86
CA ILE A 46 3.89 -24.09 17.70
C ILE A 46 2.78 -24.54 18.67
N LEU A 47 2.10 -23.61 19.33
CA LEU A 47 1.00 -23.91 20.25
C LEU A 47 -0.17 -24.60 19.55
N VAL A 48 -0.57 -24.09 18.38
CA VAL A 48 -1.64 -24.68 17.56
C VAL A 48 -1.24 -26.05 17.05
N GLY A 49 0.00 -26.22 16.57
CA GLY A 49 0.52 -27.52 16.12
C GLY A 49 0.54 -28.54 17.25
N PHE A 50 0.99 -28.14 18.44
CA PHE A 50 1.02 -29.01 19.62
C PHE A 50 -0.37 -29.41 20.10
N SER A 51 -1.31 -28.47 20.17
CA SER A 51 -2.70 -28.74 20.52
C SER A 51 -3.40 -29.66 19.49
N SER A 52 -3.15 -29.43 18.20
CA SER A 52 -3.68 -30.25 17.12
C SER A 52 -3.09 -31.69 17.14
N TRP A 53 -1.82 -31.81 17.51
CA TRP A 53 -1.16 -33.11 17.67
C TRP A 53 -1.76 -33.94 18.82
N ILE A 54 -2.01 -33.29 19.97
CA ILE A 54 -2.67 -33.95 21.13
C ILE A 54 -4.08 -34.39 20.72
N LEU A 55 -4.84 -33.52 20.07
CA LEU A 55 -6.22 -33.81 19.68
C LEU A 55 -6.28 -34.95 18.65
N SER A 56 -5.34 -34.97 17.69
CA SER A 56 -5.20 -36.08 16.72
C SER A 56 -4.87 -37.40 17.39
N PHE A 57 -4.00 -37.41 18.40
CA PHE A 57 -3.65 -38.60 19.15
C PHE A 57 -4.82 -39.20 19.93
N VAL A 58 -5.73 -38.34 20.43
CA VAL A 58 -6.89 -38.73 21.21
C VAL A 58 -8.05 -39.23 20.33
N LEU A 59 -8.30 -38.55 19.19
CA LEU A 59 -9.51 -38.77 18.37
C LEU A 59 -9.29 -39.70 17.16
N VAL A 60 -8.10 -39.67 16.53
CA VAL A 60 -7.87 -40.38 15.26
C VAL A 60 -6.44 -40.92 15.23
N ARG A 61 -6.28 -42.16 15.70
CA ARG A 61 -4.98 -42.82 15.88
C ARG A 61 -4.12 -42.96 14.60
N GLU A 62 -4.73 -42.78 13.41
CA GLU A 62 -4.03 -43.02 12.12
C GLU A 62 -3.81 -41.73 11.28
N ALA A 63 -4.34 -40.57 11.70
CA ALA A 63 -4.30 -39.36 10.89
C ALA A 63 -3.20 -38.36 11.29
N THR A 64 -1.95 -38.79 11.22
CA THR A 64 -0.79 -37.97 11.61
C THR A 64 -0.51 -36.78 10.69
N LEU A 65 -1.03 -36.75 9.46
CA LEU A 65 -0.82 -35.65 8.50
C LEU A 65 -1.71 -34.44 8.75
N ILE A 66 -2.88 -34.60 9.38
CA ILE A 66 -3.86 -33.51 9.61
C ILE A 66 -3.27 -32.40 10.49
N PRO A 67 -2.60 -32.64 11.64
CA PRO A 67 -2.05 -31.55 12.45
C PRO A 67 -0.95 -30.78 11.74
N PHE A 68 -0.15 -31.41 10.89
CA PHE A 68 0.86 -30.71 10.09
C PHE A 68 0.25 -29.80 9.03
N ALA A 69 -0.78 -30.26 8.34
CA ALA A 69 -1.50 -29.45 7.34
C ALA A 69 -2.17 -28.22 8.00
N PHE A 70 -2.79 -28.41 9.17
CA PHE A 70 -3.43 -27.33 9.90
C PHE A 70 -2.42 -26.30 10.43
N SER A 71 -1.30 -26.75 11.00
CA SER A 71 -0.20 -25.88 11.45
C SER A 71 0.39 -25.06 10.29
N ALA A 72 0.61 -25.70 9.13
CA ALA A 72 1.11 -25.00 7.93
C ALA A 72 0.11 -23.94 7.43
N ALA A 73 -1.19 -24.25 7.44
CA ALA A 73 -2.22 -23.30 7.05
C ALA A 73 -2.25 -22.05 7.98
N VAL A 74 -2.16 -22.25 9.29
CA VAL A 74 -2.10 -21.14 10.27
C VAL A 74 -0.85 -20.28 10.05
N LEU A 75 0.30 -20.87 9.76
CA LEU A 75 1.53 -20.15 9.49
C LEU A 75 1.39 -19.28 8.23
N ILE A 76 0.85 -19.84 7.15
CA ILE A 76 0.62 -19.10 5.89
C ILE A 76 -0.31 -17.90 6.12
N VAL A 77 -1.40 -18.09 6.88
CA VAL A 77 -2.34 -16.99 7.20
C VAL A 77 -1.64 -15.91 8.02
N MET A 78 -0.90 -16.28 9.08
CA MET A 78 -0.21 -15.33 9.96
C MET A 78 0.85 -14.51 9.23
N VAL A 79 1.61 -15.13 8.33
CA VAL A 79 2.62 -14.43 7.51
C VAL A 79 1.95 -13.55 6.44
N GLY A 80 0.77 -13.94 5.95
CA GLY A 80 0.03 -13.18 4.94
C GLY A 80 -0.72 -11.94 5.47
N LEU A 81 -1.07 -11.90 6.76
CA LEU A 81 -1.86 -10.80 7.35
C LEU A 81 -1.24 -9.40 7.16
N PRO A 82 0.06 -9.15 7.39
CA PRO A 82 0.65 -7.82 7.19
C PRO A 82 0.63 -7.39 5.72
N TYR A 83 0.73 -8.33 4.78
CA TYR A 83 0.61 -8.04 3.36
C TYR A 83 -0.80 -7.53 3.00
N LEU A 84 -1.84 -8.19 3.50
CA LEU A 84 -3.23 -7.79 3.27
C LEU A 84 -3.54 -6.41 3.86
N LYS A 85 -3.03 -6.11 5.05
CA LYS A 85 -3.18 -4.80 5.68
C LYS A 85 -2.49 -3.69 4.88
N LYS A 86 -1.26 -3.92 4.43
CA LYS A 86 -0.52 -2.98 3.58
C LYS A 86 -1.30 -2.67 2.30
N GLU A 87 -1.81 -3.70 1.62
CA GLU A 87 -2.59 -3.52 0.39
C GLU A 87 -3.87 -2.71 0.66
N GLY A 88 -4.54 -2.94 1.80
CA GLY A 88 -5.69 -2.16 2.23
C GLY A 88 -5.36 -0.68 2.44
N ILE A 89 -4.22 -0.37 3.07
CA ILE A 89 -3.76 1.01 3.28
C ILE A 89 -3.44 1.69 1.95
N VAL A 90 -2.66 1.03 1.09
CA VAL A 90 -2.32 1.57 -0.24
C VAL A 90 -3.58 1.84 -1.06
N ASN A 91 -4.54 0.92 -1.03
CA ASN A 91 -5.82 1.09 -1.73
C ASN A 91 -6.65 2.25 -1.18
N SER A 92 -6.63 2.47 0.15
CA SER A 92 -7.26 3.63 0.78
C SER A 92 -6.60 4.94 0.37
N ILE A 93 -5.27 4.98 0.28
CA ILE A 93 -4.53 6.14 -0.20
C ILE A 93 -4.88 6.43 -1.66
N GLU A 94 -4.83 5.42 -2.54
CA GLU A 94 -5.18 5.59 -3.97
C GLU A 94 -6.62 6.08 -4.16
N LYS A 95 -7.56 5.60 -3.34
CA LYS A 95 -8.96 6.02 -3.38
C LYS A 95 -9.13 7.51 -3.10
N ASN A 96 -8.44 8.02 -2.08
CA ASN A 96 -8.56 9.40 -1.64
C ASN A 96 -7.64 10.35 -2.42
N PHE A 97 -6.71 9.81 -3.21
CA PHE A 97 -5.67 10.60 -3.86
C PHE A 97 -6.21 11.56 -4.91
N SER A 98 -7.22 11.15 -5.70
CA SER A 98 -7.87 12.04 -6.67
C SER A 98 -8.56 13.24 -6.00
N ASP A 99 -9.23 13.00 -4.89
CA ASP A 99 -9.94 14.06 -4.15
C ASP A 99 -8.95 15.04 -3.49
N ALA A 100 -7.83 14.52 -2.96
CA ALA A 100 -6.74 15.34 -2.44
C ALA A 100 -6.06 16.20 -3.52
N LEU A 101 -5.80 15.65 -4.71
CA LEU A 101 -5.25 16.42 -5.84
C LEU A 101 -6.21 17.51 -6.30
N LYS A 102 -7.53 17.23 -6.33
CA LYS A 102 -8.53 18.23 -6.68
C LYS A 102 -8.60 19.35 -5.65
N GLN A 103 -8.61 19.01 -4.35
CA GLN A 103 -8.57 20.02 -3.29
C GLN A 103 -7.32 20.90 -3.41
N MET A 104 -6.16 20.31 -3.71
CA MET A 104 -4.91 21.03 -3.95
C MET A 104 -5.04 22.00 -5.15
N ALA A 105 -5.66 21.53 -6.25
CA ALA A 105 -5.93 22.38 -7.41
C ALA A 105 -6.84 23.57 -7.07
N ASP A 106 -7.91 23.34 -6.32
CA ASP A 106 -8.87 24.35 -5.92
C ASP A 106 -8.22 25.41 -5.02
N THR A 107 -7.38 25.02 -4.07
CA THR A 107 -6.60 25.92 -3.19
C THR A 107 -5.64 26.80 -4.00
N LEU A 108 -4.92 26.19 -4.96
CA LEU A 108 -4.01 26.93 -5.84
C LEU A 108 -4.75 27.88 -6.80
N LYS A 109 -5.95 27.52 -7.29
CA LYS A 109 -6.81 28.39 -8.09
C LYS A 109 -7.32 29.59 -7.29
N ALA A 110 -7.50 29.43 -5.98
CA ALA A 110 -7.84 30.54 -5.08
C ALA A 110 -6.67 31.54 -4.88
N GLY A 111 -5.48 31.21 -5.39
CA GLY A 111 -4.29 32.05 -5.30
C GLY A 111 -3.38 31.75 -4.11
N ASP A 112 -3.64 30.64 -3.42
CA ASP A 112 -2.81 30.18 -2.30
C ASP A 112 -1.53 29.50 -2.78
N THR A 113 -0.60 29.26 -1.85
CA THR A 113 0.66 28.56 -2.13
C THR A 113 0.49 27.04 -2.11
N TYR A 114 1.42 26.31 -2.71
CA TYR A 114 1.42 24.83 -2.66
C TYR A 114 1.66 24.30 -1.23
N GLU A 115 2.36 25.07 -0.38
CA GLU A 115 2.50 24.71 1.05
C GLU A 115 1.15 24.82 1.77
N SER A 116 0.36 25.88 1.48
CA SER A 116 -1.00 26.05 2.01
C SER A 116 -1.90 24.88 1.57
N ALA A 117 -1.84 24.53 0.29
CA ALA A 117 -2.61 23.42 -0.27
C ALA A 117 -2.23 22.07 0.37
N LEU A 118 -0.95 21.77 0.55
CA LEU A 118 -0.49 20.57 1.25
C LEU A 118 -0.91 20.56 2.72
N ARG A 119 -0.85 21.71 3.40
CA ARG A 119 -1.30 21.86 4.79
C ARG A 119 -2.78 21.59 4.94
N GLU A 120 -3.58 22.02 3.98
CA GLU A 120 -5.02 21.74 3.96
C GLU A 120 -5.30 20.24 3.84
N ILE A 121 -4.59 19.52 2.95
CA ILE A 121 -4.71 18.06 2.80
C ILE A 121 -4.22 17.35 4.06
N ALA A 122 -3.10 17.77 4.65
CA ALA A 122 -2.57 17.19 5.87
C ALA A 122 -3.55 17.29 7.05
N ASN A 123 -4.35 18.36 7.10
CA ASN A 123 -5.39 18.57 8.12
C ASN A 123 -6.77 17.99 7.75
N SER A 124 -6.92 17.45 6.54
CA SER A 124 -8.16 16.81 6.09
C SER A 124 -8.24 15.36 6.57
N ASP A 125 -9.45 14.77 6.51
CA ASP A 125 -9.67 13.38 6.94
C ASP A 125 -9.50 12.38 5.77
N TYR A 126 -8.32 12.37 5.16
CA TYR A 126 -7.94 11.37 4.17
C TYR A 126 -7.17 10.18 4.77
N GLY A 127 -7.17 10.06 6.10
CA GLY A 127 -6.52 8.99 6.83
C GLY A 127 -5.02 8.94 6.56
N ARG A 128 -4.49 7.79 6.15
CA ARG A 128 -3.06 7.62 5.90
C ARG A 128 -2.49 8.58 4.86
N LEU A 129 -3.29 9.01 3.88
CA LEU A 129 -2.84 9.98 2.89
C LEU A 129 -2.50 11.33 3.55
N SER A 130 -3.31 11.80 4.49
CA SER A 130 -3.04 13.06 5.22
C SER A 130 -1.74 12.98 6.02
N GLU A 131 -1.46 11.85 6.67
CA GLU A 131 -0.20 11.63 7.40
C GLU A 131 1.03 11.68 6.48
N GLU A 132 0.96 11.07 5.29
CA GLU A 132 2.06 11.10 4.31
C GLU A 132 2.23 12.49 3.67
N MET A 133 1.13 13.23 3.50
CA MET A 133 1.19 14.63 3.02
C MET A 133 1.74 15.58 4.08
N ASP A 134 1.46 15.35 5.37
CA ASP A 134 2.10 16.08 6.48
C ASP A 134 3.62 15.90 6.48
N LEU A 135 4.11 14.68 6.21
CA LEU A 135 5.54 14.43 6.06
C LEU A 135 6.15 15.18 4.86
N ALA A 136 5.43 15.26 3.73
CA ALA A 136 5.88 16.04 2.58
C ALA A 136 5.90 17.54 2.90
N LEU A 137 4.88 18.05 3.62
CA LEU A 137 4.80 19.44 4.07
C LEU A 137 5.99 19.80 4.98
N ARG A 138 6.31 18.97 5.97
CA ARG A 138 7.47 19.20 6.87
C ARG A 138 8.78 19.33 6.11
N ARG A 139 8.99 18.53 5.07
CA ARG A 139 10.18 18.65 4.22
C ARG A 139 10.27 19.99 3.49
N LEU A 140 9.11 20.50 3.01
CA LEU A 140 9.05 21.83 2.43
C LEU A 140 9.35 22.92 3.46
N GLU A 141 8.83 22.79 4.69
CA GLU A 141 9.10 23.71 5.80
C GLU A 141 10.57 23.67 6.25
N GLU A 142 11.26 22.55 6.05
CA GLU A 142 12.71 22.37 6.26
C GLU A 142 13.54 22.95 5.10
N GLY A 143 12.91 23.45 4.04
CA GLY A 143 13.56 24.14 2.91
C GLY A 143 13.87 23.21 1.73
N GLU A 144 13.36 21.97 1.71
CA GLU A 144 13.44 21.13 0.52
C GLU A 144 12.51 21.70 -0.59
N ASN A 145 12.82 21.41 -1.85
CA ASN A 145 11.96 21.81 -2.94
C ASN A 145 10.76 20.84 -3.10
N LEU A 146 9.70 21.31 -3.76
CA LEU A 146 8.47 20.53 -3.99
C LEU A 146 8.74 19.21 -4.72
N GLU A 147 9.68 19.20 -5.67
CA GLU A 147 10.04 18.01 -6.42
C GLU A 147 10.59 16.90 -5.49
N THR A 148 11.51 17.26 -4.58
CA THR A 148 12.08 16.31 -3.63
C THR A 148 11.03 15.82 -2.63
N ALA A 149 10.21 16.72 -2.08
CA ALA A 149 9.20 16.37 -1.10
C ALA A 149 8.14 15.39 -1.68
N LEU A 150 7.62 15.69 -2.88
CA LEU A 150 6.66 14.82 -3.57
C LEU A 150 7.30 13.53 -4.08
N GLY A 151 8.57 13.57 -4.51
CA GLY A 151 9.31 12.37 -4.91
C GLY A 151 9.45 11.38 -3.75
N VAL A 152 9.85 11.86 -2.57
CA VAL A 152 9.94 11.00 -1.37
C VAL A 152 8.58 10.48 -0.95
N PHE A 153 7.51 11.30 -1.00
CA PHE A 153 6.13 10.83 -0.78
C PHE A 153 5.78 9.66 -1.70
N ALA A 154 6.03 9.80 -3.01
CA ALA A 154 5.75 8.74 -3.98
C ALA A 154 6.55 7.45 -3.74
N ASP A 155 7.80 7.58 -3.29
CA ASP A 155 8.66 6.42 -3.01
C ASP A 155 8.27 5.65 -1.75
N ARG A 156 7.73 6.34 -0.74
CA ARG A 156 7.23 5.73 0.49
C ARG A 156 5.99 4.87 0.26
N ILE A 157 5.16 5.24 -0.74
CA ILE A 157 3.92 4.52 -1.05
C ILE A 157 4.21 3.50 -2.17
N ASP A 158 4.01 2.22 -1.88
CA ASP A 158 4.21 1.14 -2.86
C ASP A 158 3.02 1.06 -3.84
N SER A 159 2.75 2.16 -4.54
CA SER A 159 1.71 2.29 -5.55
C SER A 159 2.30 2.74 -6.89
N ARG A 160 2.03 1.96 -7.93
CA ARG A 160 2.41 2.32 -9.30
C ARG A 160 1.59 3.51 -9.82
N LEU A 161 0.34 3.62 -9.39
CA LEU A 161 -0.54 4.72 -9.75
C LEU A 161 0.05 6.04 -9.23
N ILE A 162 0.30 6.14 -7.93
CA ILE A 162 0.83 7.35 -7.29
C ILE A 162 2.20 7.73 -7.85
N LYS A 163 3.13 6.75 -7.98
CA LYS A 163 4.47 7.01 -8.55
C LYS A 163 4.40 7.61 -9.95
N ARG A 164 3.58 7.02 -10.81
CA ARG A 164 3.39 7.53 -12.18
C ARG A 164 2.77 8.92 -12.18
N THR A 165 1.75 9.15 -11.36
CA THR A 165 1.09 10.45 -11.26
C THR A 165 2.04 11.55 -10.81
N ILE A 166 2.84 11.30 -9.77
CA ILE A 166 3.82 12.29 -9.29
C ILE A 166 4.88 12.59 -10.34
N VAL A 167 5.36 11.60 -11.09
CA VAL A 167 6.32 11.82 -12.19
C VAL A 167 5.70 12.75 -13.25
N ILE A 168 4.47 12.48 -13.69
CA ILE A 168 3.77 13.31 -14.68
C ILE A 168 3.58 14.74 -14.15
N LEU A 169 3.17 14.89 -12.89
CA LEU A 169 3.00 16.17 -12.23
C LEU A 169 4.30 16.98 -12.24
N LEU A 170 5.41 16.36 -11.82
CA LEU A 170 6.71 17.02 -11.75
C LEU A 170 7.25 17.41 -13.13
N ASP A 171 7.07 16.56 -14.16
CA ASP A 171 7.48 16.87 -15.52
C ASP A 171 6.65 18.03 -16.11
N SER A 172 5.37 18.12 -15.75
CA SER A 172 4.49 19.18 -16.20
C SER A 172 4.84 20.53 -15.54
N ILE A 173 5.18 20.53 -14.25
CA ILE A 173 5.68 21.72 -13.54
C ILE A 173 6.97 22.23 -14.21
N LYS A 174 7.90 21.35 -14.58
CA LYS A 174 9.15 21.71 -15.24
C LYS A 174 8.94 22.33 -16.62
N SER A 175 7.86 21.96 -17.31
CA SER A 175 7.50 22.55 -18.60
C SER A 175 6.83 23.93 -18.50
N GLY A 176 6.62 24.45 -17.28
CA GLY A 176 6.06 25.77 -17.03
C GLY A 176 4.54 25.86 -17.13
N ALA A 177 3.87 24.73 -17.10
CA ALA A 177 2.41 24.69 -17.09
C ALA A 177 1.85 25.13 -15.73
N SER A 178 0.59 25.59 -15.71
CA SER A 178 -0.10 25.97 -14.49
C SER A 178 -0.27 24.75 -13.57
N LEU A 179 0.27 24.81 -12.36
CA LEU A 179 0.19 23.71 -11.40
C LEU A 179 -1.26 23.36 -11.05
N SER A 180 -2.13 24.34 -10.92
CA SER A 180 -3.55 24.14 -10.60
C SER A 180 -4.30 23.37 -11.68
N ASP A 181 -4.07 23.74 -12.96
CA ASP A 181 -4.78 23.12 -14.08
C ASP A 181 -4.33 21.68 -14.28
N ILE A 182 -3.02 21.43 -14.12
CA ILE A 182 -2.46 20.09 -14.20
C ILE A 182 -2.98 19.20 -13.08
N LEU A 183 -3.04 19.71 -11.85
CA LEU A 183 -3.56 18.94 -10.72
C LEU A 183 -5.02 18.56 -10.92
N GLU A 184 -5.84 19.43 -11.50
CA GLU A 184 -7.24 19.12 -11.82
C GLU A 184 -7.35 18.03 -12.88
N GLU A 185 -6.61 18.15 -14.00
CA GLU A 185 -6.58 17.16 -15.07
C GLU A 185 -6.11 15.79 -14.55
N ILE A 186 -5.02 15.79 -13.79
CA ILE A 186 -4.48 14.54 -13.19
C ILE A 186 -5.46 13.96 -12.17
N ALA A 187 -6.17 14.79 -11.40
CA ALA A 187 -7.15 14.29 -10.43
C ALA A 187 -8.29 13.51 -11.12
N GLU A 188 -8.76 14.00 -12.27
CA GLU A 188 -9.77 13.29 -13.07
C GLU A 188 -9.22 11.97 -13.64
N ASP A 189 -8.01 11.98 -14.21
CA ASP A 189 -7.35 10.79 -14.75
C ASP A 189 -7.16 9.72 -13.65
N VAL A 190 -6.70 10.11 -12.46
CA VAL A 190 -6.49 9.21 -11.32
C VAL A 190 -7.82 8.61 -10.86
N ARG A 191 -8.88 9.40 -10.81
CA ARG A 191 -10.23 8.94 -10.46
C ARG A 191 -10.72 7.87 -11.43
N ASP A 192 -10.56 8.09 -12.71
CA ASP A 192 -10.97 7.16 -13.75
C ASP A 192 -10.15 5.87 -13.72
N LEU A 193 -8.83 5.97 -13.55
CA LEU A 193 -7.95 4.81 -13.40
C LEU A 193 -8.28 3.98 -12.16
N TYR A 194 -8.58 4.65 -11.03
CA TYR A 194 -8.99 3.95 -9.82
C TYR A 194 -10.33 3.24 -10.01
N ARG A 195 -11.31 3.87 -10.64
CA ARG A 195 -12.62 3.28 -10.95
C ARG A 195 -12.48 2.03 -11.83
N ILE A 196 -11.68 2.09 -12.89
CA ILE A 196 -11.42 0.94 -13.76
C ILE A 196 -10.75 -0.20 -12.98
N LYS A 197 -9.82 0.12 -12.07
CA LYS A 197 -9.17 -0.87 -11.19
C LYS A 197 -10.19 -1.59 -10.31
N GLU A 198 -11.11 -0.87 -9.68
CA GLU A 198 -12.16 -1.42 -8.82
C GLU A 198 -13.17 -2.26 -9.61
N GLU A 199 -13.59 -1.83 -10.78
CA GLU A 199 -14.49 -2.59 -11.66
C GLU A 199 -13.86 -3.94 -12.07
N ARG A 200 -12.58 -3.95 -12.43
CA ARG A 200 -11.86 -5.20 -12.75
C ARG A 200 -11.76 -6.13 -11.56
N LYS A 201 -11.47 -5.59 -10.37
CA LYS A 201 -11.38 -6.37 -9.12
C LYS A 201 -12.72 -7.02 -8.78
N SER A 202 -13.81 -6.26 -8.86
CA SER A 202 -15.18 -6.75 -8.61
C SER A 202 -15.57 -7.88 -9.58
N ASN A 203 -15.33 -7.70 -10.87
CA ASN A 203 -15.65 -8.70 -11.89
C ASN A 203 -14.86 -10.00 -11.68
N THR A 204 -13.57 -9.91 -11.36
CA THR A 204 -12.73 -11.09 -11.09
C THR A 204 -13.20 -11.83 -9.84
N THR A 205 -13.58 -11.11 -8.79
CA THR A 205 -14.10 -11.70 -7.54
C THR A 205 -15.42 -12.43 -7.78
N MET A 206 -16.33 -11.83 -8.56
CA MET A 206 -17.59 -12.49 -8.93
C MET A 206 -17.37 -13.77 -9.73
N GLN A 207 -16.47 -13.75 -10.73
CA GLN A 207 -16.13 -14.94 -11.52
C GLN A 207 -15.54 -16.05 -10.65
N PHE A 208 -14.68 -15.70 -9.71
CA PHE A 208 -14.10 -16.65 -8.75
C PHE A 208 -15.17 -17.25 -7.84
N MET A 209 -16.10 -16.44 -7.31
CA MET A 209 -17.23 -16.93 -6.52
C MET A 209 -18.13 -17.89 -7.31
N PHE A 210 -18.42 -17.60 -8.57
CA PHE A 210 -19.18 -18.50 -9.44
C PHE A 210 -18.44 -19.83 -9.69
N MET A 211 -17.11 -19.79 -9.91
CA MET A 211 -16.31 -21.01 -10.05
C MET A 211 -16.35 -21.87 -8.78
N VAL A 212 -16.18 -21.26 -7.60
CA VAL A 212 -16.22 -21.99 -6.32
C VAL A 212 -17.61 -22.56 -6.07
N ALA A 213 -18.67 -21.79 -6.33
CA ALA A 213 -20.05 -22.25 -6.16
C ALA A 213 -20.40 -23.39 -7.11
N SER A 214 -20.00 -23.31 -8.38
CA SER A 214 -20.25 -24.37 -9.37
C SER A 214 -19.42 -25.63 -9.12
N GLY A 215 -18.15 -25.49 -8.70
CA GLY A 215 -17.30 -26.61 -8.35
C GLY A 215 -17.75 -27.35 -7.09
N GLY A 216 -18.34 -26.66 -6.12
CA GLY A 216 -18.91 -27.26 -4.91
C GLY A 216 -20.23 -28.04 -5.12
N ILE A 217 -20.89 -27.87 -6.27
CA ILE A 217 -22.14 -28.58 -6.62
C ILE A 217 -21.83 -29.94 -7.33
N ILE A 218 -20.62 -30.10 -7.88
CA ILE A 218 -20.22 -31.28 -8.67
C ILE A 218 -19.47 -32.32 -7.82
N ALA A 219 -19.10 -31.99 -6.57
CA ALA A 219 -18.47 -32.90 -5.59
C ALA A 219 -19.50 -33.44 -4.60
#